data_9e12c131f1567d786a87a535d27173ab
#
_entry.id   9e12c131f1567d786a87a535d27173ab
#
_cell.length_a   1.000
_cell.length_b   1.000
_cell.length_c   1.000
_cell.angle_alpha   90.00
_cell.angle_beta   90.00
_cell.angle_gamma   90.00
#
_symmetry.space_group_name_H-M   'P 1'
#
loop_
_entity.id
_entity.type
_entity.pdbx_description
1 polymer ?
#
loop_
_entity_poly.entity_id
_entity_poly.type
_entity_poly.pdbx_seq_one_letter_code
_entity_poly.pdbx_strand_id
1 'polypeptide(L)'
;GTNGLVTDAQIDAIMADAGDQRIVVFVNTRSPQPWVGATNQAIANAATRYKNVRVIDWFGYSANRNDLFDGDGTHLSNAGVTEYLKLIHDAVKKDLPVHPEDHANDPQPAAVKSAADALVNALAYKPHKLGTDK
;
A
#
# COMPACT_ATOMS: atom_id res chain seq x y z
N GLY A 1 8.70 -3.64 2.70
CA GLY A 1 9.83 -3.03 2.03
C GLY A 1 10.50 -1.91 2.83
N THR A 2 9.79 -1.16 3.70
CA THR A 2 10.42 -0.08 4.50
C THR A 2 11.29 -0.61 5.62
N ASN A 3 10.98 -1.78 6.18
CA ASN A 3 11.71 -2.37 7.32
C ASN A 3 12.82 -3.34 6.90
N GLY A 4 13.04 -3.53 5.61
CA GLY A 4 14.09 -4.42 5.09
C GLY A 4 13.96 -4.68 3.61
N LEU A 5 15.02 -5.26 3.05
CA LEU A 5 15.06 -5.68 1.66
C LEU A 5 14.00 -6.76 1.41
N VAL A 6 13.25 -6.62 0.33
CA VAL A 6 12.40 -7.67 -0.24
C VAL A 6 13.11 -8.24 -1.46
N THR A 7 13.29 -9.55 -1.47
CA THR A 7 13.99 -10.27 -2.54
C THR A 7 13.01 -10.99 -3.47
N ASP A 8 13.46 -11.34 -4.69
CA ASP A 8 12.69 -12.18 -5.61
C ASP A 8 12.24 -13.50 -4.95
N ALA A 9 13.11 -14.14 -4.17
CA ALA A 9 12.78 -15.41 -3.50
C ALA A 9 11.66 -15.26 -2.45
N GLN A 10 11.60 -14.14 -1.74
CA GLN A 10 10.50 -13.86 -0.81
C GLN A 10 9.18 -13.60 -1.56
N ILE A 11 9.25 -12.90 -2.69
CA ILE A 11 8.09 -12.71 -3.56
C ILE A 11 7.61 -14.05 -4.12
N ASP A 12 8.53 -14.92 -4.56
CA ASP A 12 8.19 -16.25 -5.08
C ASP A 12 7.49 -17.10 -4.02
N ALA A 13 7.92 -17.03 -2.77
CA ALA A 13 7.24 -17.70 -1.66
C ALA A 13 5.81 -17.17 -1.45
N ILE A 14 5.62 -15.84 -1.47
CA ILE A 14 4.28 -15.22 -1.39
C ILE A 14 3.40 -15.70 -2.54
N MET A 15 3.94 -15.74 -3.75
CA MET A 15 3.18 -16.17 -4.94
C MET A 15 2.84 -17.65 -4.90
N ALA A 16 3.72 -18.49 -4.36
CA ALA A 16 3.43 -19.91 -4.16
C ALA A 16 2.25 -20.12 -3.19
N ASP A 17 2.21 -19.35 -2.10
CA ASP A 17 1.11 -19.40 -1.13
C ASP A 17 -0.20 -18.82 -1.68
N ALA A 18 -0.12 -17.75 -2.46
CA ALA A 18 -1.29 -17.11 -3.07
C ALA A 18 -1.95 -17.98 -4.14
N GLY A 19 -1.14 -18.74 -4.87
CA GLY A 19 -1.57 -19.51 -6.03
C GLY A 19 -1.88 -18.63 -7.25
N ASP A 20 -2.34 -19.25 -8.33
CA ASP A 20 -2.58 -18.60 -9.62
C ASP A 20 -4.01 -18.05 -9.79
N GLN A 21 -4.93 -18.41 -8.88
CA GLN A 21 -6.34 -18.04 -8.96
C GLN A 21 -6.64 -16.68 -8.26
N ARG A 22 -5.69 -16.15 -7.53
CA ARG A 22 -5.82 -14.86 -6.82
C ARG A 22 -5.01 -13.79 -7.51
N ILE A 23 -5.58 -12.60 -7.64
CA ILE A 23 -4.80 -11.42 -8.02
C ILE A 23 -4.03 -10.95 -6.80
N VAL A 24 -2.71 -10.79 -6.97
CA VAL A 24 -1.81 -10.27 -5.94
C VAL A 24 -1.40 -8.87 -6.32
N VAL A 25 -1.66 -7.92 -5.44
CA VAL A 25 -1.31 -6.52 -5.64
C VAL A 25 -0.13 -6.17 -4.75
N PHE A 26 1.01 -5.85 -5.36
CA PHE A 26 2.14 -5.27 -4.65
C PHE A 26 2.13 -3.76 -4.78
N VAL A 27 2.47 -3.07 -3.69
CA VAL A 27 2.74 -1.64 -3.71
C VAL A 27 4.24 -1.46 -3.55
N ASN A 28 4.88 -0.76 -4.47
CA ASN A 28 6.29 -0.47 -4.33
C ASN A 28 6.55 0.56 -3.22
N THR A 29 7.79 0.69 -2.82
CA THR A 29 8.16 1.36 -1.57
C THR A 29 8.85 2.68 -1.85
N ARG A 30 8.51 3.72 -1.08
CA ARG A 30 9.30 4.95 -0.94
C ARG A 30 9.77 5.13 0.50
N SER A 31 11.07 5.27 0.67
CA SER A 31 11.76 5.52 1.94
C SER A 31 13.20 5.94 1.65
N PRO A 32 13.89 6.65 2.53
CA PRO A 32 15.31 6.98 2.37
C PRO A 32 16.25 5.77 2.56
N GLN A 33 15.72 4.58 2.77
CA GLN A 33 16.52 3.39 3.04
C GLN A 33 17.27 2.89 1.80
N PRO A 34 18.51 2.42 1.95
CA PRO A 34 19.38 2.07 0.82
C PRO A 34 18.89 0.87 0.00
N TRP A 35 18.06 0.01 0.57
CA TRP A 35 17.52 -1.18 -0.12
C TRP A 35 16.26 -0.93 -0.94
N VAL A 36 15.68 0.27 -0.91
CA VAL A 36 14.41 0.58 -1.61
C VAL A 36 14.51 0.32 -3.10
N GLY A 37 15.62 0.70 -3.74
CA GLY A 37 15.82 0.44 -5.17
C GLY A 37 15.75 -1.06 -5.50
N ALA A 38 16.48 -1.89 -4.75
CA ALA A 38 16.49 -3.34 -4.96
C ALA A 38 15.13 -3.99 -4.65
N THR A 39 14.44 -3.54 -3.59
CA THR A 39 13.07 -3.97 -3.27
C THR A 39 12.10 -3.66 -4.40
N ASN A 40 12.13 -2.42 -4.91
CA ASN A 40 11.22 -2.01 -5.98
C ASN A 40 11.51 -2.74 -7.30
N GLN A 41 12.79 -3.06 -7.57
CA GLN A 41 13.15 -3.88 -8.71
C GLN A 41 12.59 -5.31 -8.59
N ALA A 42 12.69 -5.94 -7.42
CA ALA A 42 12.11 -7.27 -7.18
C ALA A 42 10.58 -7.26 -7.36
N ILE A 43 9.90 -6.22 -6.86
CA ILE A 43 8.45 -6.03 -7.06
C ILE A 43 8.11 -5.87 -8.56
N ALA A 44 8.88 -5.07 -9.30
CA ALA A 44 8.67 -4.90 -10.74
C ALA A 44 8.89 -6.20 -11.51
N ASN A 45 9.93 -6.96 -11.16
CA ASN A 45 10.22 -8.28 -11.74
C ASN A 45 9.05 -9.26 -11.53
N ALA A 46 8.36 -9.20 -10.40
CA ALA A 46 7.20 -10.05 -10.13
C ALA A 46 6.10 -9.87 -11.18
N ALA A 47 5.82 -8.65 -11.60
CA ALA A 47 4.81 -8.38 -12.63
C ALA A 47 5.16 -8.97 -14.01
N THR A 48 6.43 -9.22 -14.29
CA THR A 48 6.86 -9.89 -15.53
C THR A 48 6.83 -11.41 -15.41
N ARG A 49 7.01 -11.94 -14.21
CA ARG A 49 7.04 -13.40 -13.95
C ARG A 49 5.65 -14.00 -13.70
N TYR A 50 4.73 -13.24 -13.11
CA TYR A 50 3.43 -13.72 -12.67
C TYR A 50 2.29 -12.94 -13.31
N LYS A 51 1.42 -13.63 -14.05
CA LYS A 51 0.29 -13.01 -14.77
C LYS A 51 -0.78 -12.41 -13.85
N ASN A 52 -0.88 -12.93 -12.63
CA ASN A 52 -1.83 -12.51 -11.61
C ASN A 52 -1.26 -11.45 -10.66
N VAL A 53 -0.06 -10.91 -10.93
CA VAL A 53 0.50 -9.80 -10.18
C VAL A 53 0.10 -8.46 -10.79
N ARG A 54 -0.25 -7.50 -9.93
CA ARG A 54 -0.40 -6.08 -10.23
C ARG A 54 0.55 -5.30 -9.35
N VAL A 55 1.11 -4.22 -9.89
CA VAL A 55 1.99 -3.32 -9.13
C VAL A 55 1.40 -1.93 -9.10
N ILE A 56 1.30 -1.36 -7.91
CA ILE A 56 0.98 0.04 -7.70
C ILE A 56 2.29 0.80 -7.52
N ASP A 57 2.53 1.79 -8.37
CA ASP A 57 3.72 2.63 -8.32
C ASP A 57 3.56 3.78 -7.32
N TRP A 58 3.62 3.46 -6.03
CA TRP A 58 3.65 4.46 -4.97
C TRP A 58 4.92 5.32 -5.01
N PHE A 59 6.06 4.71 -5.35
CA PHE A 59 7.34 5.41 -5.45
C PHE A 59 7.28 6.56 -6.46
N GLY A 60 6.83 6.26 -7.68
CA GLY A 60 6.68 7.27 -8.73
C GLY A 60 5.58 8.29 -8.42
N TYR A 61 4.42 7.82 -7.95
CA TYR A 61 3.30 8.69 -7.58
C TYR A 61 3.67 9.72 -6.53
N SER A 62 4.43 9.31 -5.52
CA SER A 62 4.81 10.16 -4.39
C SER A 62 6.13 10.91 -4.57
N ALA A 63 6.83 10.76 -5.71
CA ALA A 63 8.21 11.23 -5.92
C ALA A 63 8.45 12.69 -5.51
N ASN A 64 7.51 13.60 -5.84
CA ASN A 64 7.60 15.04 -5.57
C ASN A 64 6.57 15.49 -4.51
N ARG A 65 6.05 14.56 -3.73
CA ARG A 65 4.98 14.78 -2.76
C ARG A 65 5.47 14.48 -1.34
N ASN A 66 6.34 15.34 -0.81
CA ASN A 66 6.84 15.20 0.56
C ASN A 66 5.74 15.45 1.62
N ASP A 67 4.67 16.14 1.24
CA ASP A 67 3.47 16.34 2.04
C ASP A 67 2.75 15.01 2.41
N LEU A 68 3.01 13.94 1.65
CA LEU A 68 2.45 12.61 1.90
C LEU A 68 3.19 11.82 2.99
N PHE A 69 4.26 12.37 3.51
CA PHE A 69 5.12 11.69 4.50
C PHE A 69 5.32 12.55 5.73
N ASP A 70 5.54 11.90 6.85
CA ASP A 70 6.08 12.52 8.04
C ASP A 70 7.55 12.93 7.82
N GLY A 71 8.13 13.63 8.77
CA GLY A 71 9.48 14.20 8.65
C GLY A 71 10.60 13.18 8.43
N ASP A 72 10.34 11.89 8.62
CA ASP A 72 11.30 10.80 8.35
C ASP A 72 11.29 10.29 6.90
N GLY A 73 10.35 10.77 6.08
CA GLY A 73 10.21 10.38 4.67
C GLY A 73 9.81 8.92 4.44
N THR A 74 9.33 8.23 5.47
CA THR A 74 8.92 6.82 5.45
C THR A 74 7.49 6.62 5.89
N HIS A 75 7.14 7.13 7.08
CA HIS A 75 5.78 7.06 7.60
C HIS A 75 4.88 8.03 6.85
N LEU A 76 3.66 7.58 6.60
CA LEU A 76 2.69 8.39 5.86
C LEU A 76 2.05 9.44 6.77
N SER A 77 1.95 10.67 6.29
CA SER A 77 1.06 11.68 6.85
C SER A 77 -0.42 11.28 6.65
N ASN A 78 -1.34 12.00 7.28
CA ASN A 78 -2.78 11.76 7.04
C ASN A 78 -3.16 11.91 5.56
N ALA A 79 -2.56 12.87 4.85
CA ALA A 79 -2.75 13.03 3.41
C ALA A 79 -2.16 11.83 2.64
N GLY A 80 -0.99 11.36 3.06
CA GLY A 80 -0.33 10.19 2.49
C GLY A 80 -1.16 8.92 2.64
N VAL A 81 -1.74 8.67 3.82
CA VAL A 81 -2.64 7.54 4.05
C VAL A 81 -3.84 7.59 3.11
N THR A 82 -4.46 8.77 2.98
CA THR A 82 -5.63 8.95 2.09
C THR A 82 -5.29 8.61 0.64
N GLU A 83 -4.21 9.16 0.11
CA GLU A 83 -3.78 8.92 -1.27
C GLU A 83 -3.33 7.47 -1.49
N TYR A 84 -2.63 6.87 -0.52
CA TYR A 84 -2.19 5.48 -0.58
C TYR A 84 -3.38 4.52 -0.66
N LEU A 85 -4.37 4.70 0.21
CA LEU A 85 -5.59 3.87 0.21
C LEU A 85 -6.40 4.07 -1.07
N LYS A 86 -6.46 5.30 -1.61
CA LYS A 86 -7.13 5.57 -2.88
C LYS A 86 -6.49 4.81 -4.03
N LEU A 87 -5.16 4.78 -4.13
CA LEU A 87 -4.45 4.02 -5.16
C LEU A 87 -4.72 2.52 -5.05
N ILE A 88 -4.74 1.97 -3.83
CA ILE A 88 -5.07 0.56 -3.61
C ILE A 88 -6.51 0.27 -4.03
N HIS A 89 -7.47 1.08 -3.58
CA HIS A 89 -8.87 0.94 -3.95
C HIS A 89 -9.05 0.95 -5.47
N ASP A 90 -8.46 1.94 -6.16
CA ASP A 90 -8.60 2.10 -7.60
C ASP A 90 -7.96 0.93 -8.38
N ALA A 91 -6.86 0.37 -7.86
CA ALA A 91 -6.23 -0.80 -8.45
C ALA A 91 -7.07 -2.08 -8.28
N VAL A 92 -7.57 -2.31 -7.06
CA VAL A 92 -8.39 -3.51 -6.75
C VAL A 92 -9.73 -3.46 -7.48
N LYS A 93 -10.37 -2.30 -7.54
CA LYS A 93 -11.67 -2.13 -8.21
C LYS A 93 -11.66 -2.53 -9.67
N LYS A 94 -10.55 -2.38 -10.37
CA LYS A 94 -10.40 -2.76 -11.80
C LYS A 94 -10.47 -4.25 -12.03
N ASP A 95 -10.06 -5.05 -11.06
CA ASP A 95 -9.94 -6.49 -11.15
C ASP A 95 -11.11 -7.23 -10.46
N LEU A 96 -12.00 -6.50 -9.76
CA LEU A 96 -13.21 -7.09 -9.18
C LEU A 96 -14.25 -7.35 -10.29
N PRO A 97 -14.91 -8.53 -10.28
CA PRO A 97 -16.03 -8.76 -11.14
C PRO A 97 -17.13 -7.74 -10.77
N VAL A 98 -17.67 -7.06 -11.79
CA VAL A 98 -18.80 -6.17 -11.61
C VAL A 98 -20.06 -7.04 -11.47
N HIS A 99 -20.46 -7.33 -10.23
CA HIS A 99 -21.77 -7.90 -9.94
C HIS A 99 -22.78 -6.73 -9.85
N PRO A 100 -23.84 -6.72 -10.67
CA PRO A 100 -24.85 -5.65 -10.64
C PRO A 100 -25.51 -5.49 -9.27
N GLU A 101 -25.56 -6.54 -8.48
CA GLU A 101 -26.10 -6.58 -7.11
C GLU A 101 -25.15 -5.98 -6.07
N ASP A 102 -23.84 -5.87 -6.35
CA ASP A 102 -22.87 -5.31 -5.39
C ASP A 102 -23.08 -3.81 -5.17
N HIS A 103 -23.73 -3.13 -6.13
CA HIS A 103 -24.01 -1.70 -6.04
C HIS A 103 -25.28 -1.37 -5.27
N ALA A 104 -26.16 -2.34 -5.07
CA ALA A 104 -27.44 -2.11 -4.36
C ALA A 104 -27.22 -1.87 -2.85
N ASN A 105 -26.07 -2.33 -2.32
CA ASN A 105 -25.68 -2.23 -0.90
C ASN A 105 -24.39 -1.43 -0.70
N ASP A 106 -23.89 -0.75 -1.72
CA ASP A 106 -22.72 0.12 -1.55
C ASP A 106 -23.05 1.20 -0.52
N PRO A 107 -22.23 1.34 0.54
CA PRO A 107 -22.44 2.40 1.50
C PRO A 107 -22.39 3.74 0.77
N GLN A 108 -23.39 4.58 1.03
CA GLN A 108 -23.45 5.93 0.45
C GLN A 108 -22.10 6.63 0.64
N PRO A 109 -21.67 7.51 -0.27
CA PRO A 109 -20.36 8.17 -0.23
C PRO A 109 -20.00 8.78 1.13
N ALA A 110 -20.99 9.24 1.89
CA ALA A 110 -20.80 9.75 3.25
C ALA A 110 -20.38 8.65 4.26
N ALA A 111 -20.91 7.41 4.10
CA ALA A 111 -20.57 6.28 4.97
C ALA A 111 -19.17 5.74 4.67
N VAL A 112 -18.77 5.72 3.39
CA VAL A 112 -17.41 5.36 2.96
C VAL A 112 -16.39 6.35 3.51
N LYS A 113 -16.69 7.66 3.43
CA LYS A 113 -15.85 8.70 4.01
C LYS A 113 -15.72 8.54 5.53
N SER A 114 -16.82 8.29 6.22
CA SER A 114 -16.82 8.09 7.68
C SER A 114 -16.02 6.86 8.09
N ALA A 115 -16.10 5.76 7.34
CA ALA A 115 -15.31 4.55 7.59
C ALA A 115 -13.81 4.78 7.33
N ALA A 116 -13.47 5.51 6.26
CA ALA A 116 -12.09 5.90 5.96
C ALA A 116 -11.52 6.83 7.04
N ASP A 117 -12.30 7.84 7.48
CA ASP A 117 -11.91 8.75 8.55
C ASP A 117 -11.72 8.00 9.89
N ALA A 118 -12.58 7.01 10.19
CA ALA A 118 -12.44 6.16 11.38
C ALA A 118 -11.20 5.28 11.31
N LEU A 119 -10.86 4.73 10.13
CA LEU A 119 -9.66 3.92 9.91
C LEU A 119 -8.39 4.78 10.03
N VAL A 120 -8.38 5.97 9.46
CA VAL A 120 -7.29 6.94 9.60
C VAL A 120 -7.07 7.28 11.08
N ASN A 121 -8.14 7.53 11.84
CA ASN A 121 -8.03 7.82 13.28
C ASN A 121 -7.56 6.61 14.11
N ALA A 122 -7.94 5.38 13.71
CA ALA A 122 -7.51 4.16 14.38
C ALA A 122 -6.03 3.82 14.08
N LEU A 123 -5.54 4.17 12.89
CA LEU A 123 -4.17 3.95 12.45
C LEU A 123 -3.24 5.12 12.78
N ALA A 124 -3.77 6.25 13.28
CA ALA A 124 -2.96 7.36 13.73
C ALA A 124 -2.02 6.91 14.85
N TYR A 125 -0.75 6.77 14.50
CA TYR A 125 0.31 6.43 15.44
C TYR A 125 0.37 7.50 16.55
N LYS A 126 0.08 7.09 17.78
CA LYS A 126 0.34 7.93 18.95
C LYS A 126 1.79 7.68 19.36
N PRO A 127 2.71 8.63 19.19
CA PRO A 127 4.07 8.44 19.64
C PRO A 127 4.07 8.18 21.15
N HIS A 128 4.63 7.03 21.56
CA HIS A 128 4.94 6.81 22.96
C HIS A 128 5.92 7.91 23.41
N LYS A 129 5.50 8.74 24.37
CA LYS A 129 6.45 9.60 25.08
C LYS A 129 7.47 8.68 25.74
N LEU A 130 8.70 8.67 25.23
CA LEU A 130 9.82 8.10 25.97
C LEU A 130 9.88 8.84 27.31
N GLY A 131 9.60 8.13 28.37
CA GLY A 131 9.74 8.63 29.73
C GLY A 131 11.19 9.05 29.92
N THR A 132 11.38 10.33 30.24
CA THR A 132 12.64 10.83 30.77
C THR A 132 12.71 10.39 32.22
N ASP A 133 13.16 9.15 32.44
CA ASP A 133 13.61 8.78 33.79
C ASP A 133 15.00 9.39 34.01
N LYS A 134 15.06 10.25 35.02
CA LYS A 134 16.29 10.79 35.61
C LYS A 134 16.92 9.75 36.51
#